data_1a109dc0d9af0f0b45ab3c7b214531a4
#
_entry.id   1a109dc0d9af0f0b45ab3c7b214531a4
#
_cell.length_a   1.000
_cell.length_b   1.000
_cell.length_c   1.000
_cell.angle_alpha   90.00
_cell.angle_beta   90.00
_cell.angle_gamma   90.00
#
_symmetry.space_group_name_H-M   'P 1'
#
loop_
_entity.id
_entity.type
_entity.pdbx_description
1 polymer ?
#
loop_
_entity_poly.entity_id
_entity_poly.type
_entity_poly.pdbx_seq_one_letter_code
_entity_poly.pdbx_strand_id
1 'polypeptide(L)'
;METFYGILIPFLGTSLGAACVFFMKKSLSDRVQRSLTGFAAGVMVAASVWSLLIPAIEQSAALGKLSFLPAAVGFWAGVLFLLLLDHTIPHLHRSSEQAEGPKSRLHRTTMMMLAVTLHNIPEGMAVGVVYAGYLSGSAQITAAGALALSLGIAIQNFPEGAIISMPLHVEGMKKPRAFLDGVLSGAVEPIGAVLTILAAQLIVPALPYLLSFAAGAMLYVVVEELIPEMSQGTHSNIGTVFFAVGFTAMMILDVALG
;
A
#
# COMPACT_ATOMS: atom_id res chain seq x y z
N MET A 1 -1.88 -6.89 22.34
CA MET A 1 -1.19 -5.58 22.24
C MET A 1 -0.36 -5.47 20.95
N GLU A 2 0.36 -6.51 20.55
CA GLU A 2 1.18 -6.52 19.31
C GLU A 2 0.36 -6.21 18.05
N THR A 3 -0.79 -6.88 17.87
CA THR A 3 -1.70 -6.63 16.74
C THR A 3 -2.16 -5.17 16.66
N PHE A 4 -2.47 -4.55 17.79
CA PHE A 4 -2.89 -3.15 17.83
C PHE A 4 -1.79 -2.21 17.35
N TYR A 5 -0.57 -2.40 17.82
CA TYR A 5 0.58 -1.61 17.35
C TYR A 5 0.87 -1.88 15.88
N GLY A 6 0.84 -3.15 15.46
CA GLY A 6 1.08 -3.52 14.06
C GLY A 6 0.10 -2.86 13.09
N ILE A 7 -1.17 -2.76 13.45
CA ILE A 7 -2.20 -2.08 12.65
C ILE A 7 -1.95 -0.56 12.57
N LEU A 8 -1.40 0.05 13.64
CA LEU A 8 -1.18 1.50 13.67
C LEU A 8 0.14 1.93 13.02
N ILE A 9 1.14 1.05 12.95
CA ILE A 9 2.46 1.37 12.42
C ILE A 9 2.41 1.95 10.99
N PRO A 10 1.70 1.36 10.01
CA PRO A 10 1.55 1.93 8.67
C PRO A 10 0.99 3.35 8.69
N PHE A 11 -0.13 3.55 9.36
CA PHE A 11 -0.78 4.86 9.52
C PHE A 11 0.15 5.92 10.15
N LEU A 12 1.02 5.52 11.10
CA LEU A 12 2.04 6.42 11.64
C LEU A 12 3.07 6.80 10.57
N GLY A 13 3.42 5.89 9.67
CA GLY A 13 4.28 6.17 8.52
C GLY A 13 3.70 7.28 7.65
N THR A 14 2.45 7.14 7.19
CA THR A 14 1.71 8.15 6.41
C THR A 14 1.63 9.48 7.16
N SER A 15 1.31 9.44 8.46
CA SER A 15 1.17 10.63 9.30
C SER A 15 2.49 11.38 9.47
N LEU A 16 3.60 10.67 9.68
CA LEU A 16 4.94 11.25 9.77
C LEU A 16 5.38 11.86 8.43
N GLY A 17 5.08 11.18 7.32
CA GLY A 17 5.30 11.71 5.99
C GLY A 17 4.52 13.00 5.74
N ALA A 18 3.23 13.01 6.09
CA ALA A 18 2.39 14.21 5.98
C ALA A 18 2.94 15.38 6.82
N ALA A 19 3.57 15.10 7.97
CA ALA A 19 4.16 16.12 8.82
C ALA A 19 5.37 16.86 8.17
N CYS A 20 5.96 16.32 7.09
CA CYS A 20 7.01 17.00 6.33
C CYS A 20 6.58 18.40 5.85
N VAL A 21 5.28 18.64 5.64
CA VAL A 21 4.74 19.95 5.23
C VAL A 21 5.08 21.07 6.21
N PHE A 22 5.29 20.78 7.49
CA PHE A 22 5.65 21.80 8.48
C PHE A 22 7.08 22.30 8.33
N PHE A 23 7.98 21.42 7.88
CA PHE A 23 9.43 21.68 7.82
C PHE A 23 9.88 22.14 6.43
N MET A 24 9.22 21.69 5.38
CA MET A 24 9.59 22.00 4.01
C MET A 24 8.86 23.24 3.49
N LYS A 25 9.58 24.04 2.68
CA LYS A 25 9.05 25.28 2.09
C LYS A 25 8.71 25.18 0.61
N LYS A 26 9.13 24.11 -0.05
CA LYS A 26 8.96 23.88 -1.49
C LYS A 26 8.51 22.46 -1.76
N SER A 27 7.92 22.22 -2.92
CA SER A 27 7.64 20.87 -3.41
C SER A 27 8.93 20.03 -3.47
N LEU A 28 8.77 18.71 -3.36
CA LEU A 28 9.86 17.77 -3.63
C LEU A 28 10.37 17.96 -5.07
N SER A 29 11.68 17.87 -5.24
CA SER A 29 12.21 17.83 -6.61
C SER A 29 11.85 16.51 -7.30
N ASP A 30 11.70 16.54 -8.63
CA ASP A 30 11.33 15.35 -9.40
C ASP A 30 12.25 14.14 -9.14
N ARG A 31 13.55 14.39 -8.91
CA ARG A 31 14.50 13.33 -8.58
C ARG A 31 14.17 12.67 -7.24
N VAL A 32 13.92 13.47 -6.21
CA VAL A 32 13.55 12.95 -4.89
C VAL A 32 12.24 12.20 -4.96
N GLN A 33 11.24 12.76 -5.64
CA GLN A 33 9.95 12.12 -5.80
C GLN A 33 10.09 10.75 -6.49
N ARG A 34 10.75 10.68 -7.65
CA ARG A 34 10.98 9.41 -8.36
C ARG A 34 11.75 8.38 -7.51
N SER A 35 12.71 8.85 -6.69
CA SER A 35 13.42 7.98 -5.75
C SER A 35 12.46 7.40 -4.71
N LEU A 36 11.62 8.22 -4.13
CA LEU A 36 10.66 7.82 -3.09
C LEU A 36 9.58 6.90 -3.64
N THR A 37 8.99 7.24 -4.81
CA THR A 37 8.00 6.40 -5.49
C THR A 37 8.59 5.06 -5.94
N GLY A 38 9.81 5.07 -6.50
CA GLY A 38 10.51 3.83 -6.85
C GLY A 38 10.78 2.96 -5.63
N PHE A 39 11.24 3.55 -4.54
CA PHE A 39 11.47 2.84 -3.29
C PHE A 39 10.18 2.20 -2.75
N ALA A 40 9.09 2.95 -2.68
CA ALA A 40 7.78 2.44 -2.25
C ALA A 40 7.31 1.29 -3.13
N ALA A 41 7.36 1.44 -4.45
CA ALA A 41 7.01 0.38 -5.40
C ALA A 41 7.82 -0.91 -5.17
N GLY A 42 9.13 -0.79 -4.91
CA GLY A 42 10.00 -1.92 -4.61
C GLY A 42 9.60 -2.65 -3.33
N VAL A 43 9.32 -1.89 -2.25
CA VAL A 43 8.84 -2.45 -0.97
C VAL A 43 7.52 -3.19 -1.17
N MET A 44 6.55 -2.57 -1.88
CA MET A 44 5.23 -3.17 -2.12
C MET A 44 5.33 -4.47 -2.93
N VAL A 45 6.18 -4.54 -3.97
CA VAL A 45 6.37 -5.77 -4.74
C VAL A 45 6.96 -6.87 -3.87
N ALA A 46 7.99 -6.58 -3.08
CA ALA A 46 8.59 -7.57 -2.18
C ALA A 46 7.59 -8.06 -1.13
N ALA A 47 6.87 -7.16 -0.46
CA ALA A 47 5.83 -7.50 0.51
C ALA A 47 4.73 -8.37 -0.11
N SER A 48 4.27 -8.04 -1.32
CA SER A 48 3.27 -8.84 -2.03
C SER A 48 3.73 -10.27 -2.28
N VAL A 49 5.03 -10.48 -2.54
CA VAL A 49 5.58 -11.82 -2.79
C VAL A 49 5.82 -12.57 -1.49
N TRP A 50 6.64 -12.02 -0.58
CA TRP A 50 7.11 -12.76 0.61
C TRP A 50 6.07 -12.81 1.72
N SER A 51 5.43 -11.70 2.04
CA SER A 51 4.46 -11.64 3.15
C SER A 51 3.06 -12.15 2.79
N LEU A 52 2.70 -12.20 1.49
CA LEU A 52 1.34 -12.52 1.07
C LEU A 52 1.24 -13.73 0.15
N LEU A 53 1.89 -13.72 -1.04
CA LEU A 53 1.73 -14.81 -2.02
C LEU A 53 2.40 -16.12 -1.58
N ILE A 54 3.62 -16.07 -1.05
CA ILE A 54 4.30 -17.27 -0.58
C ILE A 54 3.51 -17.93 0.55
N PRO A 55 3.12 -17.23 1.64
CA PRO A 55 2.27 -17.83 2.68
C PRO A 55 0.92 -18.35 2.18
N ALA A 56 0.30 -17.70 1.19
CA ALA A 56 -0.95 -18.18 0.59
C ALA A 56 -0.78 -19.53 -0.11
N ILE A 57 0.32 -19.71 -0.85
CA ILE A 57 0.64 -20.97 -1.55
C ILE A 57 1.00 -22.06 -0.54
N GLU A 58 1.80 -21.75 0.48
CA GLU A 58 2.22 -22.68 1.53
C GLU A 58 1.04 -23.17 2.36
N GLN A 59 0.10 -22.31 2.73
CA GLN A 59 -1.13 -22.69 3.40
C GLN A 59 -2.03 -23.60 2.56
N SER A 60 -1.85 -23.58 1.24
CA SER A 60 -2.58 -24.41 0.28
C SER A 60 -1.83 -25.70 -0.08
N ALA A 61 -0.73 -26.04 0.60
CA ALA A 61 0.13 -27.21 0.29
C ALA A 61 -0.61 -28.55 0.25
N ALA A 62 -1.69 -28.70 1.02
CA ALA A 62 -2.54 -29.90 0.99
C ALA A 62 -3.14 -30.19 -0.40
N LEU A 63 -3.25 -29.18 -1.29
CA LEU A 63 -3.70 -29.35 -2.68
C LEU A 63 -2.62 -29.89 -3.62
N GLY A 64 -1.41 -30.16 -3.12
CA GLY A 64 -0.29 -30.68 -3.92
C GLY A 64 0.06 -29.78 -5.10
N LYS A 65 -0.01 -30.30 -6.33
CA LYS A 65 0.31 -29.52 -7.54
C LYS A 65 -0.66 -28.35 -7.81
N LEU A 66 -1.82 -28.32 -7.16
CA LEU A 66 -2.83 -27.27 -7.30
C LEU A 66 -2.75 -26.20 -6.18
N SER A 67 -1.70 -26.21 -5.35
CA SER A 67 -1.50 -25.25 -4.27
C SER A 67 -1.48 -23.78 -4.74
N PHE A 68 -1.13 -23.54 -6.00
CA PHE A 68 -1.17 -22.20 -6.59
C PHE A 68 -2.59 -21.69 -6.87
N LEU A 69 -3.61 -22.57 -6.92
CA LEU A 69 -4.95 -22.21 -7.39
C LEU A 69 -5.65 -21.17 -6.47
N PRO A 70 -5.68 -21.35 -5.13
CA PRO A 70 -6.23 -20.32 -4.25
C PRO A 70 -5.51 -18.98 -4.38
N ALA A 71 -4.17 -19.01 -4.50
CA ALA A 71 -3.37 -17.82 -4.69
C ALA A 71 -3.68 -17.12 -6.03
N ALA A 72 -3.79 -17.86 -7.12
CA ALA A 72 -4.13 -17.31 -8.43
C ALA A 72 -5.55 -16.69 -8.43
N VAL A 73 -6.54 -17.38 -7.86
CA VAL A 73 -7.92 -16.88 -7.81
C VAL A 73 -8.02 -15.63 -6.96
N GLY A 74 -7.44 -15.63 -5.75
CA GLY A 74 -7.44 -14.47 -4.87
C GLY A 74 -6.72 -13.28 -5.51
N PHE A 75 -5.56 -13.52 -6.13
CA PHE A 75 -4.79 -12.49 -6.82
C PHE A 75 -5.62 -11.76 -7.90
N TRP A 76 -6.24 -12.52 -8.79
CA TRP A 76 -7.10 -11.94 -9.81
C TRP A 76 -8.33 -11.23 -9.23
N ALA A 77 -8.91 -11.76 -8.16
CA ALA A 77 -10.00 -11.08 -7.48
C ALA A 77 -9.56 -9.71 -6.91
N GLY A 78 -8.35 -9.62 -6.35
CA GLY A 78 -7.77 -8.36 -5.88
C GLY A 78 -7.52 -7.35 -7.00
N VAL A 79 -6.93 -7.79 -8.11
CA VAL A 79 -6.73 -6.97 -9.32
C VAL A 79 -8.06 -6.43 -9.83
N LEU A 80 -9.06 -7.30 -9.99
CA LEU A 80 -10.39 -6.90 -10.49
C LEU A 80 -11.14 -5.98 -9.52
N PHE A 81 -10.94 -6.17 -8.22
CA PHE A 81 -11.51 -5.28 -7.21
C PHE A 81 -10.98 -3.87 -7.32
N LEU A 82 -9.66 -3.69 -7.45
CA LEU A 82 -9.06 -2.37 -7.62
C LEU A 82 -9.45 -1.75 -8.96
N LEU A 83 -9.43 -2.52 -10.03
CA LEU A 83 -9.91 -2.07 -11.35
C LEU A 83 -11.37 -1.57 -11.28
N LEU A 84 -12.23 -2.25 -10.50
CA LEU A 84 -13.61 -1.81 -10.30
C LEU A 84 -13.68 -0.50 -9.50
N LEU A 85 -12.89 -0.36 -8.43
CA LEU A 85 -12.83 0.89 -7.65
C LEU A 85 -12.36 2.06 -8.51
N ASP A 86 -11.33 1.84 -9.31
CA ASP A 86 -10.75 2.79 -10.25
C ASP A 86 -11.81 3.33 -11.24
N HIS A 87 -12.65 2.45 -11.76
CA HIS A 87 -13.74 2.83 -12.68
C HIS A 87 -14.96 3.46 -11.99
N THR A 88 -15.15 3.25 -10.70
CA THR A 88 -16.37 3.69 -9.98
C THR A 88 -16.15 4.91 -9.10
N ILE A 89 -14.92 5.22 -8.71
CA ILE A 89 -14.60 6.35 -7.83
C ILE A 89 -13.91 7.44 -8.65
N PRO A 90 -14.42 8.69 -8.66
CA PRO A 90 -13.77 9.79 -9.35
C PRO A 90 -12.48 10.17 -8.61
N HIS A 91 -11.34 10.00 -9.26
CA HIS A 91 -10.03 10.30 -8.69
C HIS A 91 -9.10 10.89 -9.76
N LEU A 92 -7.98 11.43 -9.34
CA LEU A 92 -7.01 12.06 -10.21
C LEU A 92 -5.60 11.67 -9.77
N HIS A 93 -4.89 10.98 -10.63
CA HIS A 93 -3.47 10.75 -10.44
C HIS A 93 -2.70 12.05 -10.59
N ARG A 94 -1.68 12.24 -9.77
CA ARG A 94 -0.87 13.45 -9.78
C ARG A 94 -0.22 13.72 -11.14
N SER A 95 0.10 12.67 -11.85
CA SER A 95 0.76 12.69 -13.15
C SER A 95 -0.17 12.96 -14.32
N SER A 96 -1.48 12.91 -14.09
CA SER A 96 -2.51 13.09 -15.12
C SER A 96 -3.19 14.45 -15.01
N GLU A 97 -3.52 15.03 -16.16
CA GLU A 97 -4.42 16.18 -16.23
C GLU A 97 -5.88 15.76 -16.35
N GLN A 98 -6.13 14.49 -16.65
CA GLN A 98 -7.47 13.94 -16.83
C GLN A 98 -7.84 13.10 -15.61
N ALA A 99 -9.01 13.42 -15.03
CA ALA A 99 -9.58 12.64 -13.95
C ALA A 99 -10.11 11.30 -14.48
N GLU A 100 -9.93 10.25 -13.70
CA GLU A 100 -10.44 8.91 -13.96
C GLU A 100 -11.75 8.66 -13.21
N GLY A 101 -12.46 7.58 -13.58
CA GLY A 101 -13.77 7.27 -13.01
C GLY A 101 -14.91 8.16 -13.56
N PRO A 102 -16.04 8.22 -12.85
CA PRO A 102 -17.22 9.00 -13.27
C PRO A 102 -16.93 10.50 -13.27
N LYS A 103 -17.55 11.22 -14.22
CA LYS A 103 -17.45 12.69 -14.25
C LYS A 103 -17.92 13.29 -12.92
N SER A 104 -17.04 14.05 -12.29
CA SER A 104 -17.27 14.64 -10.96
C SER A 104 -17.04 16.14 -10.98
N ARG A 105 -17.72 16.84 -10.03
CA ARG A 105 -17.49 18.28 -9.75
C ARG A 105 -16.57 18.49 -8.54
N LEU A 106 -15.91 17.44 -8.07
CA LEU A 106 -14.96 17.51 -6.95
C LEU A 106 -13.76 18.38 -7.34
N HIS A 107 -13.22 19.10 -6.36
CA HIS A 107 -11.98 19.85 -6.54
C HIS A 107 -10.83 18.91 -6.87
N ARG A 108 -9.85 19.39 -7.64
CA ARG A 108 -8.65 18.65 -8.02
C ARG A 108 -7.96 18.02 -6.80
N THR A 109 -7.79 18.79 -5.73
CA THR A 109 -7.18 18.31 -4.47
C THR A 109 -7.94 17.15 -3.83
N THR A 110 -9.28 17.18 -3.85
CA THR A 110 -10.11 16.09 -3.32
C THR A 110 -9.96 14.82 -4.16
N MET A 111 -9.89 14.94 -5.49
CA MET A 111 -9.70 13.80 -6.38
C MET A 111 -8.30 13.17 -6.20
N MET A 112 -7.26 14.01 -5.99
CA MET A 112 -5.92 13.51 -5.66
C MET A 112 -5.88 12.78 -4.31
N MET A 113 -6.59 13.29 -3.30
CA MET A 113 -6.72 12.59 -2.02
C MET A 113 -7.45 11.25 -2.16
N LEU A 114 -8.50 11.19 -3.00
CA LEU A 114 -9.22 9.94 -3.24
C LEU A 114 -8.32 8.90 -3.93
N ALA A 115 -7.48 9.30 -4.89
CA ALA A 115 -6.50 8.40 -5.50
C ALA A 115 -5.66 7.71 -4.43
N VAL A 116 -4.98 8.47 -3.58
CA VAL A 116 -4.12 7.90 -2.54
C VAL A 116 -4.92 7.11 -1.49
N THR A 117 -6.13 7.55 -1.15
CA THR A 117 -7.00 6.78 -0.25
C THR A 117 -7.33 5.41 -0.82
N LEU A 118 -7.54 5.30 -2.14
CA LEU A 118 -7.76 4.03 -2.83
C LEU A 118 -6.55 3.09 -2.72
N HIS A 119 -5.33 3.66 -2.77
CA HIS A 119 -4.09 2.86 -2.64
C HIS A 119 -3.86 2.36 -1.21
N ASN A 120 -4.23 3.14 -0.21
CA ASN A 120 -4.07 2.77 1.19
C ASN A 120 -5.07 1.67 1.64
N ILE A 121 -6.16 1.43 0.89
CA ILE A 121 -7.10 0.32 1.17
C ILE A 121 -6.40 -1.04 1.09
N PRO A 122 -5.73 -1.43 -0.02
CA PRO A 122 -4.99 -2.69 -0.11
C PRO A 122 -3.93 -2.86 0.97
N GLU A 123 -3.26 -1.79 1.37
CA GLU A 123 -2.23 -1.82 2.40
C GLU A 123 -2.82 -2.16 3.78
N GLY A 124 -3.92 -1.49 4.14
CA GLY A 124 -4.66 -1.83 5.35
C GLY A 124 -5.18 -3.27 5.33
N MET A 125 -5.68 -3.72 4.18
CA MET A 125 -6.13 -5.11 4.01
C MET A 125 -4.97 -6.11 4.13
N ALA A 126 -3.79 -5.82 3.57
CA ALA A 126 -2.61 -6.67 3.67
C ALA A 126 -2.18 -6.85 5.12
N VAL A 127 -2.08 -5.76 5.89
CA VAL A 127 -1.80 -5.83 7.34
C VAL A 127 -2.88 -6.63 8.05
N GLY A 128 -4.15 -6.35 7.77
CA GLY A 128 -5.29 -7.00 8.39
C GLY A 128 -5.30 -8.51 8.17
N VAL A 129 -5.07 -8.99 6.95
CA VAL A 129 -5.11 -10.42 6.63
C VAL A 129 -3.92 -11.16 7.25
N VAL A 130 -2.73 -10.55 7.28
CA VAL A 130 -1.54 -11.17 7.91
C VAL A 130 -1.74 -11.26 9.43
N TYR A 131 -2.24 -10.21 10.09
CA TYR A 131 -2.58 -10.30 11.51
C TYR A 131 -3.73 -11.26 11.80
N ALA A 132 -4.71 -11.39 10.91
CA ALA A 132 -5.75 -12.41 11.03
C ALA A 132 -5.16 -13.83 10.95
N GLY A 133 -4.21 -14.07 10.05
CA GLY A 133 -3.47 -15.33 9.95
C GLY A 133 -2.67 -15.64 11.22
N TYR A 134 -1.94 -14.66 11.74
CA TYR A 134 -1.24 -14.77 13.01
C TYR A 134 -2.19 -15.12 14.17
N LEU A 135 -3.30 -14.39 14.30
CA LEU A 135 -4.28 -14.62 15.37
C LEU A 135 -5.01 -15.95 15.25
N SER A 136 -5.16 -16.49 14.03
CA SER A 136 -5.74 -17.83 13.82
C SER A 136 -4.76 -18.98 14.08
N GLY A 137 -3.52 -18.69 14.42
CA GLY A 137 -2.47 -19.69 14.67
C GLY A 137 -1.93 -20.34 13.40
N SER A 138 -1.96 -19.66 12.27
CA SER A 138 -1.34 -20.13 11.02
C SER A 138 0.15 -20.36 11.21
N ALA A 139 0.63 -21.57 10.89
CA ALA A 139 2.03 -21.92 11.02
C ALA A 139 2.97 -21.14 10.08
N GLN A 140 2.41 -20.58 9.00
CA GLN A 140 3.14 -19.83 7.98
C GLN A 140 3.25 -18.33 8.29
N ILE A 141 2.60 -17.84 9.35
CA ILE A 141 2.57 -16.41 9.68
C ILE A 141 2.99 -16.21 11.13
N THR A 142 4.19 -15.72 11.33
CA THR A 142 4.74 -15.41 12.65
C THR A 142 4.36 -13.98 13.10
N ALA A 143 4.46 -13.70 14.40
CA ALA A 143 4.32 -12.33 14.92
C ALA A 143 5.39 -11.41 14.34
N ALA A 144 6.61 -11.92 14.17
CA ALA A 144 7.73 -11.16 13.62
C ALA A 144 7.53 -10.86 12.13
N GLY A 145 7.04 -11.82 11.32
CA GLY A 145 6.69 -11.61 9.93
C GLY A 145 5.54 -10.61 9.77
N ALA A 146 4.50 -10.67 10.61
CA ALA A 146 3.43 -9.68 10.61
C ALA A 146 3.95 -8.26 10.95
N LEU A 147 4.88 -8.15 11.90
CA LEU A 147 5.54 -6.88 12.22
C LEU A 147 6.44 -6.41 11.07
N ALA A 148 7.17 -7.31 10.41
CA ALA A 148 8.01 -6.99 9.25
C ALA A 148 7.19 -6.35 8.13
N LEU A 149 6.03 -6.92 7.80
CA LEU A 149 5.10 -6.33 6.84
C LEU A 149 4.63 -4.93 7.28
N SER A 150 4.21 -4.78 8.54
CA SER A 150 3.75 -3.48 9.06
C SER A 150 4.84 -2.41 8.98
N LEU A 151 6.09 -2.76 9.31
CA LEU A 151 7.24 -1.86 9.21
C LEU A 151 7.57 -1.53 7.75
N GLY A 152 7.53 -2.52 6.86
CA GLY A 152 7.74 -2.31 5.43
C GLY A 152 6.73 -1.33 4.86
N ILE A 153 5.44 -1.54 5.15
CA ILE A 153 4.37 -0.63 4.72
C ILE A 153 4.55 0.76 5.35
N ALA A 154 4.90 0.88 6.62
CA ALA A 154 5.14 2.18 7.24
C ALA A 154 6.31 2.95 6.60
N ILE A 155 7.37 2.26 6.20
CA ILE A 155 8.53 2.88 5.54
C ILE A 155 8.15 3.41 4.16
N GLN A 156 7.31 2.70 3.39
CA GLN A 156 6.83 3.19 2.08
C GLN A 156 5.78 4.30 2.22
N ASN A 157 4.93 4.25 3.24
CA ASN A 157 3.88 5.23 3.49
C ASN A 157 4.44 6.59 3.93
N PHE A 158 5.64 6.64 4.49
CA PHE A 158 6.28 7.91 4.82
C PHE A 158 6.50 8.78 3.57
N PRO A 159 7.11 8.32 2.47
CA PRO A 159 7.09 9.02 1.19
C PRO A 159 5.70 9.44 0.72
N GLU A 160 4.73 8.57 0.80
CA GLU A 160 3.37 8.82 0.31
C GLU A 160 2.68 9.95 1.06
N GLY A 161 2.74 9.98 2.38
CA GLY A 161 2.23 11.08 3.18
C GLY A 161 2.85 12.43 2.83
N ALA A 162 4.16 12.46 2.54
CA ALA A 162 4.85 13.66 2.09
C ALA A 162 4.43 14.10 0.68
N ILE A 163 4.27 13.14 -0.24
CA ILE A 163 3.84 13.36 -1.63
C ILE A 163 2.41 13.94 -1.69
N ILE A 164 1.55 13.64 -0.70
CA ILE A 164 0.20 14.22 -0.62
C ILE A 164 0.24 15.62 -0.01
N SER A 165 0.75 15.74 1.21
CA SER A 165 0.61 16.95 2.01
C SER A 165 1.35 18.15 1.43
N MET A 166 2.50 17.92 0.81
CA MET A 166 3.34 19.00 0.28
C MET A 166 2.75 19.69 -0.96
N PRO A 167 2.26 19.00 -1.99
CA PRO A 167 1.58 19.65 -3.11
C PRO A 167 0.33 20.42 -2.69
N LEU A 168 -0.49 19.86 -1.78
CA LEU A 168 -1.67 20.56 -1.26
C LEU A 168 -1.29 21.93 -0.66
N HIS A 169 -0.15 22.00 0.05
CA HIS A 169 0.35 23.27 0.57
C HIS A 169 0.84 24.20 -0.55
N VAL A 170 1.55 23.69 -1.53
CA VAL A 170 2.04 24.48 -2.68
C VAL A 170 0.87 25.06 -3.50
N GLU A 171 -0.25 24.36 -3.62
CA GLU A 171 -1.50 24.83 -4.24
C GLU A 171 -2.27 25.85 -3.37
N GLY A 172 -1.71 26.28 -2.24
CA GLY A 172 -2.26 27.36 -1.41
C GLY A 172 -2.99 26.90 -0.14
N MET A 173 -3.05 25.59 0.13
CA MET A 173 -3.64 25.09 1.38
C MET A 173 -2.77 25.44 2.58
N LYS A 174 -3.40 25.81 3.72
CA LYS A 174 -2.67 26.04 4.97
C LYS A 174 -2.01 24.76 5.46
N LYS A 175 -0.77 24.83 5.96
CA LYS A 175 0.00 23.66 6.44
C LYS A 175 -0.77 22.72 7.38
N PRO A 176 -1.50 23.22 8.42
CA PRO A 176 -2.26 22.32 9.30
C PRO A 176 -3.38 21.56 8.56
N ARG A 177 -3.99 22.18 7.54
CA ARG A 177 -5.02 21.52 6.73
C ARG A 177 -4.42 20.49 5.80
N ALA A 178 -3.33 20.82 5.10
CA ALA A 178 -2.62 19.89 4.23
C ALA A 178 -2.07 18.68 5.03
N PHE A 179 -1.58 18.90 6.24
CA PHE A 179 -1.21 17.83 7.17
C PHE A 179 -2.40 16.93 7.51
N LEU A 180 -3.52 17.54 7.94
CA LEU A 180 -4.71 16.78 8.32
C LEU A 180 -5.26 15.95 7.15
N ASP A 181 -5.29 16.51 5.95
CA ASP A 181 -5.77 15.82 4.76
C ASP A 181 -4.83 14.65 4.40
N GLY A 182 -3.50 14.81 4.57
CA GLY A 182 -2.53 13.70 4.44
C GLY A 182 -2.70 12.62 5.52
N VAL A 183 -2.99 12.98 6.76
CA VAL A 183 -3.30 12.00 7.83
C VAL A 183 -4.60 11.26 7.54
N LEU A 184 -5.64 11.98 7.07
CA LEU A 184 -6.94 11.37 6.77
C LEU A 184 -6.87 10.39 5.60
N SER A 185 -5.99 10.60 4.61
CA SER A 185 -5.79 9.63 3.52
C SER A 185 -5.25 8.29 4.04
N GLY A 186 -4.43 8.29 5.08
CA GLY A 186 -3.93 7.08 5.74
C GLY A 186 -4.90 6.43 6.73
N ALA A 187 -5.96 7.13 7.16
CA ALA A 187 -6.89 6.59 8.16
C ALA A 187 -7.64 5.34 7.69
N VAL A 188 -7.72 5.11 6.38
CA VAL A 188 -8.33 3.88 5.81
C VAL A 188 -7.47 2.64 6.06
N GLU A 189 -6.17 2.77 6.34
CA GLU A 189 -5.27 1.65 6.63
C GLU A 189 -5.70 0.91 7.91
N PRO A 190 -5.75 1.54 9.10
CA PRO A 190 -6.19 0.86 10.31
C PRO A 190 -7.67 0.43 10.23
N ILE A 191 -8.53 1.18 9.55
CA ILE A 191 -9.92 0.79 9.32
C ILE A 191 -9.98 -0.48 8.46
N GLY A 192 -9.29 -0.51 7.33
CA GLY A 192 -9.20 -1.65 6.43
C GLY A 192 -8.63 -2.89 7.14
N ALA A 193 -7.57 -2.71 7.94
CA ALA A 193 -6.98 -3.79 8.71
C ALA A 193 -7.97 -4.40 9.71
N VAL A 194 -8.67 -3.57 10.49
CA VAL A 194 -9.67 -4.07 11.46
C VAL A 194 -10.81 -4.78 10.75
N LEU A 195 -11.35 -4.21 9.68
CA LEU A 195 -12.43 -4.84 8.91
C LEU A 195 -11.99 -6.18 8.31
N THR A 196 -10.76 -6.26 7.81
CA THR A 196 -10.20 -7.49 7.27
C THR A 196 -10.00 -8.56 8.34
N ILE A 197 -9.51 -8.20 9.53
CA ILE A 197 -9.39 -9.14 10.66
C ILE A 197 -10.76 -9.68 11.03
N LEU A 198 -11.78 -8.83 11.16
CA LEU A 198 -13.13 -9.26 11.50
C LEU A 198 -13.74 -10.18 10.43
N ALA A 199 -13.55 -9.85 9.15
CA ALA A 199 -14.01 -10.68 8.04
C ALA A 199 -13.28 -12.04 8.01
N ALA A 200 -11.96 -12.06 8.19
CA ALA A 200 -11.17 -13.27 8.18
C ALA A 200 -11.50 -14.24 9.32
N GLN A 201 -11.87 -13.72 10.50
CA GLN A 201 -12.31 -14.56 11.61
C GLN A 201 -13.59 -15.36 11.31
N LEU A 202 -14.42 -14.86 10.40
CA LEU A 202 -15.65 -15.55 9.96
C LEU A 202 -15.37 -16.65 8.94
N ILE A 203 -14.22 -16.59 8.23
CA ILE A 203 -13.94 -17.45 7.07
C ILE A 203 -12.46 -17.89 7.10
N VAL A 204 -12.02 -18.58 8.17
CA VAL A 204 -10.65 -19.08 8.31
C VAL A 204 -10.16 -19.90 7.09
N PRO A 205 -10.97 -20.77 6.43
CA PRO A 205 -10.54 -21.50 5.25
C PRO A 205 -10.24 -20.62 4.02
N ALA A 206 -10.67 -19.35 4.02
CA ALA A 206 -10.44 -18.43 2.91
C ALA A 206 -9.13 -17.62 3.05
N LEU A 207 -8.33 -17.84 4.09
CA LEU A 207 -7.12 -17.07 4.35
C LEU A 207 -6.14 -17.04 3.15
N PRO A 208 -5.85 -18.16 2.43
CA PRO A 208 -5.01 -18.11 1.23
C PRO A 208 -5.55 -17.19 0.13
N TYR A 209 -6.87 -17.17 -0.04
CA TYR A 209 -7.52 -16.27 -1.02
C TYR A 209 -7.44 -14.80 -0.57
N LEU A 210 -7.58 -14.51 0.72
CA LEU A 210 -7.50 -13.14 1.24
C LEU A 210 -6.08 -12.58 1.20
N LEU A 211 -5.06 -13.40 1.53
CA LEU A 211 -3.64 -13.03 1.38
C LEU A 211 -3.33 -12.66 -0.06
N SER A 212 -3.66 -13.53 -1.00
CA SER A 212 -3.39 -13.30 -2.41
C SER A 212 -4.28 -12.20 -3.02
N PHE A 213 -5.48 -11.98 -2.50
CA PHE A 213 -6.32 -10.83 -2.86
C PHE A 213 -5.61 -9.51 -2.51
N ALA A 214 -5.09 -9.38 -1.30
CA ALA A 214 -4.34 -8.20 -0.90
C ALA A 214 -3.08 -8.01 -1.78
N ALA A 215 -2.36 -9.09 -2.09
CA ALA A 215 -1.21 -9.04 -3.00
C ALA A 215 -1.59 -8.56 -4.41
N GLY A 216 -2.70 -9.07 -4.96
CA GLY A 216 -3.19 -8.66 -6.28
C GLY A 216 -3.60 -7.20 -6.32
N ALA A 217 -4.28 -6.72 -5.30
CA ALA A 217 -4.67 -5.34 -5.15
C ALA A 217 -3.44 -4.41 -5.02
N MET A 218 -2.44 -4.78 -4.20
CA MET A 218 -1.19 -4.01 -4.07
C MET A 218 -0.41 -3.97 -5.38
N LEU A 219 -0.28 -5.09 -6.10
CA LEU A 219 0.44 -5.12 -7.37
C LEU A 219 -0.29 -4.34 -8.48
N TYR A 220 -1.63 -4.28 -8.45
CA TYR A 220 -2.39 -3.39 -9.33
C TYR A 220 -1.94 -1.93 -9.15
N VAL A 221 -1.91 -1.43 -7.92
CA VAL A 221 -1.45 -0.07 -7.59
C VAL A 221 -0.01 0.17 -8.07
N VAL A 222 0.89 -0.77 -7.83
CA VAL A 222 2.28 -0.65 -8.27
C VAL A 222 2.40 -0.47 -9.77
N VAL A 223 1.66 -1.28 -10.55
CA VAL A 223 1.77 -1.28 -12.02
C VAL A 223 1.04 -0.09 -12.63
N GLU A 224 -0.15 0.23 -12.13
CA GLU A 224 -1.00 1.30 -12.67
C GLU A 224 -0.47 2.69 -12.32
N GLU A 225 0.11 2.85 -11.14
CA GLU A 225 0.46 4.18 -10.66
C GLU A 225 1.95 4.36 -10.33
N LEU A 226 2.53 3.54 -9.43
CA LEU A 226 3.87 3.81 -8.93
C LEU A 226 4.96 3.65 -10.01
N ILE A 227 4.85 2.63 -10.88
CA ILE A 227 5.80 2.43 -11.98
C ILE A 227 5.72 3.57 -13.02
N PRO A 228 4.55 3.99 -13.50
CA PRO A 228 4.42 5.17 -14.34
C PRO A 228 4.98 6.44 -13.67
N GLU A 229 4.64 6.70 -12.41
CA GLU A 229 5.10 7.91 -11.70
C GLU A 229 6.62 7.95 -11.53
N MET A 230 7.26 6.86 -11.11
CA MET A 230 8.72 6.82 -10.95
C MET A 230 9.48 6.96 -12.27
N SER A 231 8.81 6.73 -13.41
CA SER A 231 9.39 6.75 -14.75
C SER A 231 9.14 8.06 -15.51
N GLN A 232 8.35 9.00 -14.94
CA GLN A 232 7.96 10.25 -15.61
C GLN A 232 9.12 11.18 -15.96
N GLY A 233 8.90 12.03 -16.99
CA GLY A 233 9.80 13.10 -17.42
C GLY A 233 11.01 12.60 -18.20
N THR A 234 12.16 13.28 -18.08
CA THR A 234 13.38 12.88 -18.80
C THR A 234 13.88 11.53 -18.29
N HIS A 235 14.36 10.68 -19.23
CA HIS A 235 14.88 9.35 -18.88
C HIS A 235 15.92 9.43 -17.75
N SER A 236 15.73 8.59 -16.73
CA SER A 236 16.62 8.50 -15.58
C SER A 236 16.49 7.13 -14.92
N ASN A 237 17.58 6.53 -14.53
CA ASN A 237 17.59 5.24 -13.83
C ASN A 237 17.29 5.35 -12.33
N ILE A 238 17.06 6.57 -11.82
CA ILE A 238 16.95 6.80 -10.37
C ILE A 238 15.77 6.03 -9.76
N GLY A 239 14.60 6.05 -10.40
CA GLY A 239 13.42 5.29 -9.94
C GLY A 239 13.73 3.79 -9.90
N THR A 240 14.34 3.24 -10.96
CA THR A 240 14.71 1.82 -11.02
C THR A 240 15.71 1.42 -9.94
N VAL A 241 16.72 2.26 -9.68
CA VAL A 241 17.73 1.99 -8.64
C VAL A 241 17.06 1.98 -7.26
N PHE A 242 16.20 2.97 -6.97
CA PHE A 242 15.51 3.04 -5.70
C PHE A 242 14.42 1.95 -5.57
N PHE A 243 13.80 1.52 -6.65
CA PHE A 243 12.95 0.32 -6.67
C PHE A 243 13.76 -0.91 -6.18
N ALA A 244 14.94 -1.13 -6.76
CA ALA A 244 15.79 -2.24 -6.33
C ALA A 244 16.22 -2.12 -4.86
N VAL A 245 16.48 -0.91 -4.37
CA VAL A 245 16.79 -0.66 -2.95
C VAL A 245 15.60 -1.00 -2.06
N GLY A 246 14.39 -0.52 -2.39
CA GLY A 246 13.17 -0.79 -1.63
C GLY A 246 12.82 -2.29 -1.61
N PHE A 247 12.87 -2.93 -2.79
CA PHE A 247 12.68 -4.37 -2.93
C PHE A 247 13.65 -5.16 -2.04
N THR A 248 14.94 -4.84 -2.10
CA THR A 248 15.97 -5.53 -1.32
C THR A 248 15.79 -5.29 0.17
N ALA A 249 15.45 -4.06 0.58
CA ALA A 249 15.22 -3.72 1.98
C ALA A 249 14.06 -4.52 2.56
N MET A 250 12.94 -4.60 1.85
CA MET A 250 11.77 -5.38 2.30
C MET A 250 12.03 -6.88 2.29
N MET A 251 12.71 -7.40 1.25
CA MET A 251 13.12 -8.80 1.19
C MET A 251 14.00 -9.18 2.40
N ILE A 252 14.96 -8.33 2.76
CA ILE A 252 15.81 -8.55 3.93
C ILE A 252 14.98 -8.53 5.22
N LEU A 253 14.09 -7.56 5.34
CA LEU A 253 13.22 -7.41 6.51
C LEU A 253 12.36 -8.66 6.72
N ASP A 254 11.74 -9.14 5.65
CA ASP A 254 10.87 -10.33 5.67
C ASP A 254 11.64 -11.59 6.01
N VAL A 255 12.76 -11.83 5.32
CA VAL A 255 13.57 -13.06 5.54
C VAL A 255 14.30 -13.05 6.87
N ALA A 256 14.71 -11.87 7.39
CA ALA A 256 15.44 -11.78 8.65
C ALA A 256 14.53 -11.80 9.89
N LEU A 257 13.29 -11.38 9.77
CA LEU A 257 12.32 -11.32 10.87
C LEU A 257 11.20 -12.36 10.73
N GLY A 258 10.84 -12.75 9.51
CA GLY A 258 9.80 -13.76 9.22
C GLY A 258 10.30 -15.17 9.39
#